data_b0d4a2cf6e11a899f808a62be4b69aa8
#
_entry.id   b0d4a2cf6e11a899f808a62be4b69aa8
#
_cell.length_a   1.000
_cell.length_b   1.000
_cell.length_c   1.000
_cell.angle_alpha   90.00
_cell.angle_beta   90.00
_cell.angle_gamma   90.00
#
_symmetry.space_group_name_H-M   'P 1'
#
loop_
_entity.id
_entity.type
_entity.pdbx_description
1 polymer ?
#
loop_
_entity_poly.entity_id
_entity_poly.type
_entity_poly.pdbx_seq_one_letter_code
_entity_poly.pdbx_strand_id
1 'polypeptide(L)'
;FKKKTISIILSLILILGLTGFYFLGRYAYFAAGTVTCGVSGEYSDLNNSPSNFSLDWDKYPDLDLSPYFIDKFESFNVTDGEVTLSGWWFDNPNSEKTVIVLHGVGSSKQSAGVLTSAGMLNNSNFDVAVFDYQDHGSSTCLDKVHGAGVHEAYNTSAVIEWLIQEKGKTKENIGLLGFSLGAMVALNTHGLSDNFSSSIVVDPPVDFDT
;
A
#
# COMPACT_ATOMS: atom_id res chain seq x y z
N PHE A 1 -47.69 -11.60 -35.34
CA PHE A 1 -47.32 -10.23 -34.96
C PHE A 1 -47.05 -10.12 -33.43
N LYS A 2 -47.99 -10.51 -32.60
CA LYS A 2 -47.84 -10.39 -31.10
C LYS A 2 -46.64 -11.10 -30.51
N LYS A 3 -46.24 -12.31 -31.00
CA LYS A 3 -45.07 -13.05 -30.48
C LYS A 3 -43.76 -12.34 -30.79
N LYS A 4 -43.57 -11.76 -31.98
CA LYS A 4 -42.38 -10.99 -32.32
C LYS A 4 -42.26 -9.70 -31.47
N THR A 5 -43.36 -9.00 -31.25
CA THR A 5 -43.37 -7.80 -30.41
C THR A 5 -43.00 -8.11 -28.96
N ILE A 6 -43.55 -9.19 -28.39
CA ILE A 6 -43.20 -9.65 -27.03
C ILE A 6 -41.73 -10.02 -26.94
N SER A 7 -41.18 -10.74 -27.92
CA SER A 7 -39.75 -11.10 -27.94
C SER A 7 -38.84 -9.87 -27.97
N ILE A 8 -39.19 -8.85 -28.77
CA ILE A 8 -38.42 -7.60 -28.83
C ILE A 8 -38.47 -6.87 -27.48
N ILE A 9 -39.64 -6.78 -26.85
CA ILE A 9 -39.78 -6.11 -25.53
C ILE A 9 -38.93 -6.85 -24.47
N LEU A 10 -38.99 -8.19 -24.41
CA LEU A 10 -38.20 -8.96 -23.49
C LEU A 10 -36.70 -8.79 -23.72
N SER A 11 -36.27 -8.75 -24.99
CA SER A 11 -34.86 -8.49 -25.32
C SER A 11 -34.41 -7.08 -24.90
N LEU A 12 -35.24 -6.09 -25.08
CA LEU A 12 -34.94 -4.70 -24.62
C LEU A 12 -34.85 -4.62 -23.10
N ILE A 13 -35.76 -5.27 -22.37
CA ILE A 13 -35.70 -5.32 -20.90
C ILE A 13 -34.42 -6.01 -20.44
N LEU A 14 -34.04 -7.12 -21.08
CA LEU A 14 -32.81 -7.84 -20.74
C LEU A 14 -31.56 -6.98 -20.99
N ILE A 15 -31.51 -6.31 -22.13
CA ILE A 15 -30.40 -5.38 -22.48
C ILE A 15 -30.32 -4.23 -21.47
N LEU A 16 -31.43 -3.61 -21.13
CA LEU A 16 -31.49 -2.53 -20.14
C LEU A 16 -31.05 -3.04 -18.75
N GLY A 17 -31.50 -4.23 -18.36
CA GLY A 17 -31.08 -4.86 -17.09
C GLY A 17 -29.57 -5.13 -17.04
N LEU A 18 -29.01 -5.72 -18.09
CA LEU A 18 -27.57 -6.00 -18.18
C LEU A 18 -26.76 -4.70 -18.20
N THR A 19 -27.22 -3.69 -18.93
CA THR A 19 -26.59 -2.36 -18.99
C THR A 19 -26.61 -1.70 -17.60
N GLY A 20 -27.76 -1.71 -16.94
CA GLY A 20 -27.89 -1.17 -15.58
C GLY A 20 -26.98 -1.88 -14.59
N PHE A 21 -26.91 -3.21 -14.66
CA PHE A 21 -26.03 -4.00 -13.80
C PHE A 21 -24.53 -3.70 -14.06
N TYR A 22 -24.15 -3.55 -15.33
CA TYR A 22 -22.78 -3.15 -15.70
C TYR A 22 -22.41 -1.79 -15.10
N PHE A 23 -23.27 -0.77 -15.24
CA PHE A 23 -22.98 0.55 -14.70
C PHE A 23 -22.98 0.58 -13.18
N LEU A 24 -23.85 -0.18 -12.52
CA LEU A 24 -23.88 -0.32 -11.07
C LEU A 24 -22.60 -1.00 -10.57
N GLY A 25 -22.18 -2.09 -11.21
CA GLY A 25 -20.93 -2.78 -10.88
C GLY A 25 -19.70 -1.88 -11.07
N ARG A 26 -19.66 -1.14 -12.17
CA ARG A 26 -18.60 -0.16 -12.42
C ARG A 26 -18.57 0.95 -11.38
N TYR A 27 -19.74 1.49 -11.03
CA TYR A 27 -19.85 2.49 -9.96
C TYR A 27 -19.35 1.94 -8.61
N ALA A 28 -19.80 0.76 -8.21
CA ALA A 28 -19.36 0.11 -6.98
C ALA A 28 -17.86 -0.14 -6.95
N TYR A 29 -17.28 -0.60 -8.06
CA TYR A 29 -15.85 -0.81 -8.22
C TYR A 29 -15.06 0.48 -7.97
N PHE A 30 -15.43 1.58 -8.63
CA PHE A 30 -14.74 2.85 -8.42
C PHE A 30 -14.99 3.43 -7.04
N ALA A 31 -16.22 3.32 -6.51
CA ALA A 31 -16.54 3.82 -5.17
C ALA A 31 -15.76 3.09 -4.06
N ALA A 32 -15.54 1.78 -4.23
CA ALA A 32 -14.80 0.98 -3.26
C ALA A 32 -13.28 1.02 -3.48
N GLY A 33 -12.83 1.18 -4.72
CA GLY A 33 -11.42 1.06 -5.10
C GLY A 33 -10.65 2.37 -5.25
N THR A 34 -11.35 3.52 -5.28
CA THR A 34 -10.68 4.81 -5.49
C THR A 34 -9.81 5.18 -4.30
N VAL A 35 -8.58 5.55 -4.60
CA VAL A 35 -7.60 6.04 -3.62
C VAL A 35 -7.09 7.41 -4.04
N THR A 36 -6.45 8.10 -3.13
CA THR A 36 -5.90 9.42 -3.39
C THR A 36 -4.42 9.31 -3.64
N CYS A 37 -3.97 9.77 -4.79
CA CYS A 37 -2.57 9.89 -5.12
C CYS A 37 -2.18 11.36 -5.30
N GLY A 38 -0.89 11.64 -5.11
CA GLY A 38 -0.34 12.99 -4.98
C GLY A 38 -0.19 13.38 -3.51
N VAL A 39 0.33 14.56 -3.27
CA VAL A 39 0.70 15.07 -1.92
C VAL A 39 -0.52 15.49 -1.09
N SER A 40 -1.74 15.39 -1.62
CA SER A 40 -2.97 15.95 -1.05
C SER A 40 -4.07 14.93 -0.84
N GLY A 41 -3.74 13.72 -0.39
CA GLY A 41 -4.75 12.74 0.00
C GLY A 41 -5.45 13.12 1.31
N GLU A 42 -6.69 12.67 1.47
CA GLU A 42 -7.50 12.86 2.68
C GLU A 42 -6.82 12.29 3.96
N TYR A 43 -5.84 11.40 3.75
CA TYR A 43 -4.96 10.83 4.76
C TYR A 43 -3.51 11.31 4.64
N SER A 44 -3.23 12.34 3.81
CA SER A 44 -1.98 13.04 3.91
C SER A 44 -2.04 13.79 5.24
N ASP A 45 -1.54 13.16 6.29
CA ASP A 45 -1.14 13.86 7.50
C ASP A 45 -0.01 14.80 7.12
N LEU A 46 -0.39 15.68 6.25
CA LEU A 46 -0.06 17.04 5.97
C LEU A 46 1.33 17.35 6.53
N ASN A 47 2.35 17.03 5.79
CA ASN A 47 3.74 17.28 6.10
C ASN A 47 4.42 16.32 7.08
N ASN A 48 3.86 15.15 7.38
CA ASN A 48 4.59 14.14 8.12
C ASN A 48 5.85 13.72 7.34
N SER A 49 6.95 13.72 8.04
CA SER A 49 8.26 13.26 7.55
C SER A 49 8.88 12.35 8.60
N PRO A 50 9.89 11.54 8.26
CA PRO A 50 10.51 10.66 9.26
C PRO A 50 11.05 11.37 10.49
N SER A 51 11.51 12.63 10.33
CA SER A 51 12.06 13.44 11.42
C SER A 51 11.03 14.26 12.20
N ASN A 52 9.79 14.31 11.72
CA ASN A 52 8.71 15.03 12.40
C ASN A 52 7.35 14.55 11.90
N PHE A 53 6.61 13.86 12.74
CA PHE A 53 5.26 13.40 12.43
C PHE A 53 4.39 13.39 13.68
N SER A 54 3.09 13.48 13.46
CA SER A 54 2.08 13.46 14.52
C SER A 54 0.86 12.64 14.08
N LEU A 55 0.14 12.14 15.04
CA LEU A 55 -1.22 11.65 14.87
C LEU A 55 -2.15 12.85 15.07
N ASP A 56 -2.85 13.27 14.03
CA ASP A 56 -3.88 14.30 14.12
C ASP A 56 -5.21 13.68 14.57
N TRP A 57 -5.14 12.99 15.71
CA TRP A 57 -6.33 12.42 16.32
C TRP A 57 -6.60 13.13 17.66
N ASP A 58 -7.69 13.85 17.73
CA ASP A 58 -8.25 14.38 18.98
C ASP A 58 -8.33 13.33 20.11
N LYS A 59 -8.27 12.04 19.72
CA LYS A 59 -8.36 10.91 20.65
C LYS A 59 -7.09 10.68 21.47
N TYR A 60 -5.92 11.13 21.01
CA TYR A 60 -4.63 10.92 21.68
C TYR A 60 -3.77 12.19 21.69
N PRO A 61 -4.29 13.30 22.28
CA PRO A 61 -3.64 14.61 22.19
C PRO A 61 -2.28 14.67 22.91
N ASP A 62 -2.05 13.77 23.87
CA ASP A 62 -0.84 13.75 24.70
C ASP A 62 0.17 12.67 24.27
N LEU A 63 -0.05 12.02 23.10
CA LEU A 63 0.86 10.98 22.62
C LEU A 63 2.13 11.58 22.04
N ASP A 64 3.23 11.41 22.76
CA ASP A 64 4.57 11.82 22.30
C ASP A 64 5.14 10.76 21.35
N LEU A 65 5.27 11.09 20.08
CA LEU A 65 5.87 10.23 19.05
C LEU A 65 7.35 10.56 18.78
N SER A 66 7.89 11.59 19.41
CA SER A 66 9.29 12.02 19.21
C SER A 66 10.35 10.93 19.45
N PRO A 67 10.14 9.91 20.33
CA PRO A 67 11.10 8.81 20.46
C PRO A 67 11.27 7.95 19.21
N TYR A 68 10.36 8.07 18.24
CA TYR A 68 10.35 7.30 17.00
C TYR A 68 10.75 8.12 15.77
N PHE A 69 11.16 9.38 15.95
CA PHE A 69 11.64 10.22 14.86
C PHE A 69 13.00 9.70 14.36
N ILE A 70 13.18 9.75 13.05
CA ILE A 70 14.41 9.33 12.36
C ILE A 70 14.94 10.52 11.58
N ASP A 71 16.01 11.14 12.08
CA ASP A 71 16.60 12.33 11.46
C ASP A 71 17.43 12.02 10.22
N LYS A 72 17.98 10.81 10.12
CA LYS A 72 18.83 10.39 9.00
C LYS A 72 18.10 9.38 8.15
N PHE A 73 17.71 9.78 6.98
CA PHE A 73 17.07 8.90 6.00
C PHE A 73 17.42 9.30 4.57
N GLU A 74 17.29 8.36 3.66
CA GLU A 74 17.49 8.55 2.23
C GLU A 74 16.15 8.43 1.52
N SER A 75 15.85 9.39 0.63
CA SER A 75 14.72 9.23 -0.29
C SER A 75 15.15 8.39 -1.47
N PHE A 76 14.33 7.43 -1.86
CA PHE A 76 14.59 6.60 -3.03
C PHE A 76 13.40 6.57 -3.99
N ASN A 77 13.70 6.26 -5.24
CA ASN A 77 12.70 5.95 -6.26
C ASN A 77 13.07 4.63 -6.93
N VAL A 78 12.06 3.76 -7.07
CA VAL A 78 12.18 2.49 -7.82
C VAL A 78 11.26 2.57 -9.02
N THR A 79 11.82 2.38 -10.22
CA THR A 79 11.03 2.40 -11.46
C THR A 79 10.86 0.99 -11.99
N ASP A 80 9.62 0.58 -12.20
CA ASP A 80 9.23 -0.68 -12.82
C ASP A 80 8.21 -0.39 -13.93
N GLY A 81 8.63 -0.52 -15.18
CA GLY A 81 7.84 -0.14 -16.33
C GLY A 81 7.44 1.35 -16.31
N GLU A 82 6.14 1.62 -16.29
CA GLU A 82 5.58 2.98 -16.26
C GLU A 82 5.42 3.53 -14.83
N VAL A 83 5.67 2.71 -13.82
CA VAL A 83 5.48 3.05 -12.42
C VAL A 83 6.80 3.46 -11.78
N THR A 84 6.82 4.60 -11.11
CA THR A 84 7.90 5.02 -10.21
C THR A 84 7.36 5.06 -8.79
N LEU A 85 7.92 4.23 -7.93
CA LEU A 85 7.59 4.13 -6.52
C LEU A 85 8.49 5.06 -5.72
N SER A 86 7.91 5.86 -4.84
CA SER A 86 8.62 6.81 -3.98
C SER A 86 8.70 6.29 -2.56
N GLY A 87 9.89 6.25 -1.97
CA GLY A 87 10.09 5.70 -0.64
C GLY A 87 11.14 6.43 0.19
N TRP A 88 11.25 5.99 1.45
CA TRP A 88 12.28 6.37 2.40
C TRP A 88 12.99 5.13 2.92
N TRP A 89 14.32 5.22 2.95
CA TRP A 89 15.22 4.21 3.47
C TRP A 89 15.87 4.70 4.75
N PHE A 90 15.81 3.89 5.79
CA PHE A 90 16.40 4.13 7.11
C PHE A 90 17.48 3.10 7.36
N ASP A 91 18.72 3.51 7.11
CA ASP A 91 19.88 2.68 7.35
C ASP A 91 20.19 2.62 8.84
N ASN A 92 20.46 1.42 9.33
CA ASN A 92 20.96 1.22 10.68
C ASN A 92 22.30 0.46 10.59
N PRO A 93 23.44 1.11 10.90
CA PRO A 93 24.77 0.54 10.71
C PRO A 93 25.03 -0.73 11.54
N ASN A 94 24.13 -1.02 12.50
CA ASN A 94 24.24 -2.21 13.34
C ASN A 94 23.34 -3.36 12.86
N SER A 95 22.68 -3.20 11.69
CA SER A 95 21.73 -4.17 11.18
C SER A 95 22.16 -4.84 9.89
N GLU A 96 21.95 -6.14 9.85
CA GLU A 96 21.93 -6.91 8.60
C GLU A 96 20.50 -7.20 8.12
N LYS A 97 19.49 -6.97 8.99
CA LYS A 97 18.07 -7.30 8.74
C LYS A 97 17.29 -6.08 8.33
N THR A 98 16.46 -6.25 7.35
CA THR A 98 15.63 -5.19 6.77
C THR A 98 14.16 -5.53 6.91
N VAL A 99 13.34 -4.54 7.25
CA VAL A 99 11.88 -4.68 7.23
C VAL A 99 11.28 -3.63 6.29
N ILE A 100 10.44 -4.07 5.36
CA ILE A 100 9.60 -3.18 4.56
C ILE A 100 8.27 -3.02 5.29
N VAL A 101 7.89 -1.77 5.62
CA VAL A 101 6.61 -1.46 6.25
C VAL A 101 5.61 -1.05 5.16
N LEU A 102 4.51 -1.77 5.09
CA LEU A 102 3.48 -1.70 4.06
C LEU A 102 2.22 -1.04 4.61
N HIS A 103 1.82 0.09 4.04
CA HIS A 103 0.68 0.88 4.50
C HIS A 103 -0.68 0.30 4.08
N GLY A 104 -1.76 0.75 4.74
CA GLY A 104 -3.13 0.38 4.40
C GLY A 104 -3.70 1.12 3.19
N VAL A 105 -4.94 0.77 2.79
CA VAL A 105 -5.67 1.45 1.71
C VAL A 105 -5.88 2.92 2.04
N GLY A 106 -5.74 3.79 1.03
CA GLY A 106 -5.94 5.24 1.19
C GLY A 106 -4.90 5.94 2.09
N SER A 107 -3.88 5.22 2.54
CA SER A 107 -2.76 5.70 3.35
C SER A 107 -1.51 5.95 2.49
N SER A 108 -0.38 6.25 3.11
CA SER A 108 0.89 6.49 2.44
C SER A 108 2.06 6.20 3.39
N LYS A 109 3.29 6.27 2.86
CA LYS A 109 4.52 6.23 3.68
C LYS A 109 4.58 7.34 4.75
N GLN A 110 3.79 8.41 4.59
CA GLN A 110 3.73 9.54 5.52
C GLN A 110 2.78 9.28 6.70
N SER A 111 2.02 8.18 6.70
CA SER A 111 1.14 7.84 7.82
C SER A 111 1.92 7.73 9.13
N ALA A 112 1.42 8.40 10.16
CA ALA A 112 2.05 8.36 11.49
C ALA A 112 2.19 6.93 12.02
N GLY A 113 1.25 6.03 11.75
CA GLY A 113 1.35 4.62 12.13
C GLY A 113 2.49 3.89 11.43
N VAL A 114 2.71 4.17 10.13
CA VAL A 114 3.83 3.63 9.35
C VAL A 114 5.16 4.18 9.89
N LEU A 115 5.25 5.49 10.10
CA LEU A 115 6.47 6.13 10.60
C LEU A 115 6.81 5.73 12.04
N THR A 116 5.80 5.58 12.91
CA THR A 116 6.00 5.04 14.26
C THR A 116 6.57 3.63 14.20
N SER A 117 5.99 2.76 13.36
CA SER A 117 6.47 1.39 13.18
C SER A 117 7.90 1.36 12.64
N ALA A 118 8.20 2.24 11.67
CA ALA A 118 9.54 2.37 11.13
C ALA A 118 10.55 2.81 12.22
N GLY A 119 10.17 3.80 13.05
CA GLY A 119 11.00 4.26 14.17
C GLY A 119 11.24 3.18 15.23
N MET A 120 10.20 2.42 15.58
CA MET A 120 10.32 1.30 16.53
C MET A 120 11.27 0.22 16.00
N LEU A 121 11.17 -0.14 14.73
CA LEU A 121 12.04 -1.12 14.09
C LEU A 121 13.48 -0.60 13.99
N ASN A 122 13.68 0.63 13.55
CA ASN A 122 15.01 1.21 13.43
C ASN A 122 15.70 1.33 14.79
N ASN A 123 14.99 1.73 15.85
CA ASN A 123 15.47 1.72 17.24
C ASN A 123 15.78 0.31 17.75
N SER A 124 15.20 -0.72 17.14
CA SER A 124 15.43 -2.14 17.46
C SER A 124 16.49 -2.79 16.57
N ASN A 125 17.35 -1.99 15.94
CA ASN A 125 18.45 -2.42 15.06
C ASN A 125 17.98 -3.16 13.80
N PHE A 126 16.92 -2.65 13.14
CA PHE A 126 16.56 -3.04 11.78
C PHE A 126 16.82 -1.88 10.82
N ASP A 127 17.26 -2.20 9.62
CA ASP A 127 17.06 -1.32 8.48
C ASP A 127 15.58 -1.31 8.13
N VAL A 128 15.08 -0.18 7.68
CA VAL A 128 13.66 -0.09 7.32
C VAL A 128 13.48 0.61 5.98
N ALA A 129 12.58 0.08 5.15
CA ALA A 129 12.07 0.75 3.98
C ALA A 129 10.58 1.02 4.14
N VAL A 130 10.15 2.23 3.79
CA VAL A 130 8.73 2.59 3.64
C VAL A 130 8.53 3.21 2.28
N PHE A 131 7.44 2.93 1.59
CA PHE A 131 7.19 3.47 0.27
C PHE A 131 5.70 3.59 0.00
N ASP A 132 5.35 4.40 -1.00
CA ASP A 132 3.99 4.52 -1.50
C ASP A 132 3.81 3.53 -2.67
N TYR A 133 2.71 2.78 -2.67
CA TYR A 133 2.32 1.98 -3.83
C TYR A 133 1.95 2.88 -5.03
N GLN A 134 1.88 2.31 -6.23
CA GLN A 134 1.24 3.01 -7.34
C GLN A 134 -0.15 3.49 -6.92
N ASP A 135 -0.57 4.61 -7.45
CA ASP A 135 -1.83 5.29 -7.14
C ASP A 135 -1.98 5.77 -5.69
N HIS A 136 -0.91 5.70 -4.87
CA HIS A 136 -0.87 6.22 -3.51
C HIS A 136 0.25 7.25 -3.34
N GLY A 137 0.04 8.19 -2.41
CA GLY A 137 1.04 9.14 -1.96
C GLY A 137 1.79 9.86 -3.08
N SER A 138 3.12 9.76 -3.07
CA SER A 138 4.02 10.42 -4.03
C SER A 138 4.47 9.52 -5.19
N SER A 139 3.98 8.28 -5.26
CA SER A 139 4.25 7.37 -6.37
C SER A 139 3.42 7.70 -7.61
N THR A 140 3.71 7.05 -8.73
CA THR A 140 2.99 7.28 -10.00
C THR A 140 1.50 7.04 -9.84
N CYS A 141 0.72 8.02 -10.29
CA CYS A 141 -0.74 7.93 -10.39
C CYS A 141 -1.13 7.45 -11.79
N LEU A 142 -1.72 6.27 -11.89
CA LEU A 142 -2.22 5.71 -13.14
C LEU A 142 -3.73 5.95 -13.30
N ASP A 143 -4.53 5.29 -12.47
CA ASP A 143 -6.00 5.33 -12.56
C ASP A 143 -6.69 5.66 -11.24
N LYS A 144 -5.93 5.84 -10.18
CA LYS A 144 -6.38 6.14 -8.81
C LYS A 144 -7.23 5.02 -8.20
N VAL A 145 -6.98 3.79 -8.58
CA VAL A 145 -7.67 2.63 -8.04
C VAL A 145 -6.66 1.66 -7.47
N HIS A 146 -6.85 1.24 -6.22
CA HIS A 146 -5.97 0.23 -5.64
C HIS A 146 -6.27 -1.16 -6.24
N GLY A 147 -5.24 -1.98 -6.35
CA GLY A 147 -5.31 -3.32 -6.92
C GLY A 147 -5.78 -4.40 -5.95
N ALA A 148 -6.42 -4.04 -4.83
CA ALA A 148 -6.81 -4.97 -3.76
C ALA A 148 -5.65 -5.90 -3.32
N GLY A 149 -4.45 -5.34 -3.23
CA GLY A 149 -3.24 -6.06 -2.82
C GLY A 149 -2.49 -6.75 -3.96
N VAL A 150 -3.01 -6.79 -5.19
CA VAL A 150 -2.35 -7.46 -6.32
C VAL A 150 -1.28 -6.56 -6.94
N HIS A 151 -1.65 -5.37 -7.42
CA HIS A 151 -0.69 -4.42 -7.99
C HIS A 151 0.35 -4.00 -6.96
N GLU A 152 -0.07 -3.78 -5.73
CA GLU A 152 0.77 -3.40 -4.61
C GLU A 152 1.81 -4.49 -4.26
N ALA A 153 1.48 -5.78 -4.49
CA ALA A 153 2.43 -6.87 -4.30
C ALA A 153 3.53 -6.88 -5.37
N TYR A 154 3.22 -6.53 -6.64
CA TYR A 154 4.25 -6.32 -7.66
C TYR A 154 5.14 -5.13 -7.30
N ASN A 155 4.55 -4.01 -6.83
CA ASN A 155 5.33 -2.88 -6.35
C ASN A 155 6.27 -3.27 -5.20
N THR A 156 5.78 -4.08 -4.26
CA THR A 156 6.59 -4.59 -3.14
C THR A 156 7.74 -5.46 -3.63
N SER A 157 7.49 -6.33 -4.61
CA SER A 157 8.54 -7.16 -5.22
C SER A 157 9.63 -6.31 -5.89
N ALA A 158 9.26 -5.22 -6.57
CA ALA A 158 10.23 -4.30 -7.16
C ALA A 158 11.10 -3.61 -6.10
N VAL A 159 10.53 -3.23 -4.95
CA VAL A 159 11.29 -2.65 -3.83
C VAL A 159 12.20 -3.70 -3.18
N ILE A 160 11.77 -4.95 -3.05
CA ILE A 160 12.62 -6.06 -2.57
C ILE A 160 13.83 -6.24 -3.50
N GLU A 161 13.61 -6.25 -4.81
CA GLU A 161 14.71 -6.38 -5.77
C GLU A 161 15.67 -5.20 -5.70
N TRP A 162 15.16 -3.98 -5.53
CA TRP A 162 15.98 -2.79 -5.32
C TRP A 162 16.85 -2.91 -4.05
N LEU A 163 16.29 -3.43 -2.92
CA LEU A 163 17.05 -3.66 -1.69
C LEU A 163 18.19 -4.67 -1.92
N ILE A 164 17.95 -5.70 -2.69
CA ILE A 164 18.99 -6.70 -3.03
C ILE A 164 20.07 -6.09 -3.91
N GLN A 165 19.69 -5.36 -4.96
CA GLN A 165 20.62 -4.85 -5.97
C GLN A 165 21.39 -3.62 -5.51
N GLU A 166 20.71 -2.65 -4.88
CA GLU A 166 21.27 -1.35 -4.56
C GLU A 166 21.73 -1.22 -3.10
N LYS A 167 21.10 -1.96 -2.18
CA LYS A 167 21.45 -1.95 -0.74
C LYS A 167 22.24 -3.17 -0.30
N GLY A 168 22.47 -4.14 -1.22
CA GLY A 168 23.22 -5.36 -0.94
C GLY A 168 22.59 -6.28 0.10
N LYS A 169 21.26 -6.18 0.26
CA LYS A 169 20.54 -7.04 1.22
C LYS A 169 20.33 -8.43 0.64
N THR A 170 20.22 -9.42 1.51
CA THR A 170 19.94 -10.80 1.10
C THR A 170 18.49 -11.13 1.42
N LYS A 171 17.90 -12.01 0.64
CA LYS A 171 16.49 -12.40 0.80
C LYS A 171 16.19 -12.98 2.20
N GLU A 172 17.15 -13.65 2.80
CA GLU A 172 17.04 -14.25 4.15
C GLU A 172 16.89 -13.17 5.23
N ASN A 173 17.36 -11.96 4.94
CA ASN A 173 17.40 -10.84 5.86
C ASN A 173 16.32 -9.78 5.59
N ILE A 174 15.43 -9.99 4.59
CA ILE A 174 14.31 -9.09 4.29
C ILE A 174 13.03 -9.68 4.87
N GLY A 175 12.27 -8.88 5.61
CA GLY A 175 10.95 -9.18 6.11
C GLY A 175 9.93 -8.10 5.72
N LEU A 176 8.65 -8.44 5.78
CA LEU A 176 7.54 -7.50 5.52
C LEU A 176 6.72 -7.31 6.80
N LEU A 177 6.30 -6.07 7.07
CA LEU A 177 5.30 -5.72 8.08
C LEU A 177 4.15 -4.99 7.40
N GLY A 178 2.98 -5.59 7.33
CA GLY A 178 1.83 -5.03 6.64
C GLY A 178 0.64 -4.78 7.53
N PHE A 179 -0.05 -3.65 7.31
CA PHE A 179 -1.27 -3.24 8.00
C PHE A 179 -2.46 -3.19 7.03
N SER A 180 -3.59 -3.78 7.41
CA SER A 180 -4.82 -3.77 6.59
C SER A 180 -4.55 -4.21 5.14
N LEU A 181 -4.76 -3.37 4.12
CA LEU A 181 -4.36 -3.67 2.74
C LEU A 181 -2.89 -4.10 2.64
N GLY A 182 -1.97 -3.45 3.37
CA GLY A 182 -0.56 -3.83 3.41
C GLY A 182 -0.31 -5.24 3.95
N ALA A 183 -1.18 -5.73 4.83
CA ALA A 183 -1.15 -7.10 5.31
C ALA A 183 -1.53 -8.09 4.18
N MET A 184 -2.55 -7.76 3.38
CA MET A 184 -2.91 -8.53 2.18
C MET A 184 -1.79 -8.48 1.13
N VAL A 185 -1.19 -7.31 0.93
CA VAL A 185 -0.02 -7.14 0.05
C VAL A 185 1.12 -8.07 0.46
N ALA A 186 1.46 -8.11 1.75
CA ALA A 186 2.49 -9.01 2.26
C ALA A 186 2.19 -10.49 1.97
N LEU A 187 0.95 -10.92 2.16
CA LEU A 187 0.51 -12.28 1.82
C LEU A 187 0.59 -12.57 0.31
N ASN A 188 0.12 -11.64 -0.53
CA ASN A 188 0.17 -11.80 -1.98
C ASN A 188 1.60 -11.81 -2.50
N THR A 189 2.51 -11.04 -1.90
CA THR A 189 3.93 -11.02 -2.28
C THR A 189 4.58 -12.39 -2.08
N HIS A 190 4.18 -13.19 -1.07
CA HIS A 190 4.64 -14.58 -0.93
C HIS A 190 4.26 -15.48 -2.11
N GLY A 191 3.15 -15.18 -2.79
CA GLY A 191 2.75 -15.91 -4.00
C GLY A 191 3.52 -15.50 -5.26
N LEU A 192 4.19 -14.34 -5.23
CA LEU A 192 4.89 -13.76 -6.39
C LEU A 192 6.41 -13.92 -6.31
N SER A 193 6.99 -13.96 -5.12
CA SER A 193 8.43 -13.87 -4.93
C SER A 193 8.91 -14.66 -3.71
N ASP A 194 10.04 -15.36 -3.90
CA ASP A 194 10.80 -16.04 -2.83
C ASP A 194 11.97 -15.16 -2.33
N ASN A 195 12.01 -13.88 -2.69
CA ASN A 195 13.13 -12.98 -2.43
C ASN A 195 13.06 -12.27 -1.07
N PHE A 196 12.30 -12.82 -0.13
CA PHE A 196 12.27 -12.38 1.27
C PHE A 196 11.92 -13.53 2.21
N SER A 197 12.20 -13.38 3.52
CA SER A 197 12.16 -14.49 4.46
C SER A 197 10.84 -14.70 5.18
N SER A 198 10.14 -13.62 5.54
CA SER A 198 8.97 -13.69 6.42
C SER A 198 8.10 -12.44 6.36
N SER A 199 6.87 -12.56 6.82
CA SER A 199 6.00 -11.41 7.00
C SER A 199 5.25 -11.45 8.34
N ILE A 200 4.97 -10.24 8.86
CA ILE A 200 4.02 -10.01 9.94
C ILE A 200 2.86 -9.27 9.33
N VAL A 201 1.67 -9.81 9.50
CA VAL A 201 0.43 -9.22 8.98
C VAL A 201 -0.47 -8.80 10.12
N VAL A 202 -0.94 -7.57 10.07
CA VAL A 202 -1.79 -6.96 11.09
C VAL A 202 -3.12 -6.58 10.46
N ASP A 203 -4.19 -7.18 10.95
CA ASP A 203 -5.57 -6.93 10.53
C ASP A 203 -5.79 -7.03 9.00
N PRO A 204 -5.41 -8.16 8.36
CA PRO A 204 -5.63 -8.33 6.93
C PRO A 204 -7.13 -8.38 6.63
N PRO A 205 -7.61 -7.70 5.56
CA PRO A 205 -9.00 -7.74 5.15
C PRO A 205 -9.31 -9.06 4.44
N VAL A 206 -9.32 -10.17 5.18
CA VAL A 206 -9.63 -11.51 4.70
C VAL A 206 -10.90 -12.00 5.37
N ASP A 207 -11.77 -12.62 4.58
CA ASP A 207 -12.94 -13.30 5.09
C ASP A 207 -12.57 -14.76 5.37
N PHE A 208 -12.73 -15.19 6.62
CA PHE A 208 -12.49 -16.56 7.06
C PHE A 208 -13.79 -17.35 7.26
N ASP A 209 -14.93 -16.78 6.88
CA ASP A 209 -16.23 -17.48 6.94
C ASP A 209 -16.35 -18.48 5.77
N THR A 210 -15.76 -19.64 5.94
CA THR A 210 -15.96 -20.83 5.09
C THR A 210 -16.42 -22.02 5.93
#